data_8fac6f2591653ed0b0c53de7dcf5b730
#
_entry.id   8fac6f2591653ed0b0c53de7dcf5b730
#
_cell.length_a   1.000
_cell.length_b   1.000
_cell.length_c   1.000
_cell.angle_alpha   90.00
_cell.angle_beta   90.00
_cell.angle_gamma   90.00
#
_symmetry.space_group_name_H-M   'P 1'
#
loop_
_entity.id
_entity.type
_entity.pdbx_description
1 polymer ?
#
loop_
_entity_poly.entity_id
_entity_poly.type
_entity_poly.pdbx_seq_one_letter_code
_entity_poly.pdbx_strand_id
1 'polypeptide(L)'
;MSGVVRIFLYRYGAAALLENYVKALTAAGMEPVVSNTLAPAAGCAGLLLPGGYDSDPALYGQENVACRNIDRDRDEKELALLRRFCGARKPVLGICRGCQLMNFALGGDLIQDLPTKERHVDLENRDQLHEIVAAPDTFLAALYGCRAVVTSAHHQAVGCLGEGLRAVAWAPDGVVEAVVH
;
A
#
# COMPACT_ATOMS: atom_id res chain seq x y z
N MET A 1 -0.16 30.01 -12.40
CA MET A 1 -1.22 29.29 -11.63
C MET A 1 -0.79 27.85 -11.54
N SER A 2 -0.38 27.37 -10.34
CA SER A 2 -0.07 25.94 -10.13
C SER A 2 -1.40 25.18 -10.24
N GLY A 3 -1.52 24.34 -11.27
CA GLY A 3 -2.70 23.50 -11.43
C GLY A 3 -2.85 22.56 -10.22
N VAL A 4 -4.08 22.13 -9.93
CA VAL A 4 -4.38 21.17 -8.86
C VAL A 4 -3.63 19.85 -9.13
N VAL A 5 -2.96 19.31 -8.12
CA VAL A 5 -2.22 18.05 -8.22
C VAL A 5 -3.20 16.91 -8.34
N ARG A 6 -3.14 16.18 -9.47
CA ARG A 6 -4.03 15.06 -9.78
C ARG A 6 -3.38 13.73 -9.40
N ILE A 7 -4.06 12.94 -8.58
CA ILE A 7 -3.59 11.62 -8.10
C ILE A 7 -4.49 10.53 -8.66
N PHE A 8 -3.89 9.55 -9.33
CA PHE A 8 -4.63 8.43 -9.90
C PHE A 8 -4.88 7.32 -8.87
N LEU A 9 -6.11 6.78 -8.86
CA LEU A 9 -6.50 5.57 -8.13
C LEU A 9 -7.19 4.62 -9.12
N TYR A 10 -6.72 3.38 -9.19
CA TYR A 10 -7.43 2.35 -9.94
C TYR A 10 -8.69 1.91 -9.19
N ARG A 11 -9.85 1.98 -9.86
CA ARG A 11 -11.12 1.53 -9.31
C ARG A 11 -11.31 0.03 -9.53
N TYR A 12 -11.24 -0.71 -8.47
CA TYR A 12 -11.65 -2.11 -8.41
C TYR A 12 -12.96 -2.21 -7.60
N GLY A 13 -13.85 -3.11 -7.97
CA GLY A 13 -15.11 -3.33 -7.24
C GLY A 13 -15.98 -2.08 -7.08
N ALA A 14 -16.68 -2.00 -5.95
CA ALA A 14 -17.58 -0.91 -5.63
C ALA A 14 -16.83 0.39 -5.30
N ALA A 15 -17.38 1.54 -5.72
CA ALA A 15 -16.76 2.86 -5.47
C ALA A 15 -16.59 3.16 -3.98
N ALA A 16 -17.46 2.63 -3.11
CA ALA A 16 -17.38 2.81 -1.65
C ALA A 16 -16.05 2.33 -1.05
N LEU A 17 -15.38 1.35 -1.67
CA LEU A 17 -14.09 0.84 -1.20
C LEU A 17 -12.96 1.90 -1.27
N LEU A 18 -13.12 2.92 -2.11
CA LEU A 18 -12.14 3.99 -2.29
C LEU A 18 -12.50 5.31 -1.61
N GLU A 19 -13.67 5.38 -0.97
CA GLU A 19 -14.21 6.64 -0.44
C GLU A 19 -13.26 7.33 0.56
N ASN A 20 -12.64 6.58 1.47
CA ASN A 20 -11.72 7.15 2.46
C ASN A 20 -10.45 7.70 1.80
N TYR A 21 -9.92 7.04 0.77
CA TYR A 21 -8.76 7.53 0.02
C TYR A 21 -9.11 8.81 -0.76
N VAL A 22 -10.28 8.85 -1.39
CA VAL A 22 -10.79 10.04 -2.10
C VAL A 22 -10.95 11.21 -1.13
N LYS A 23 -11.57 10.99 0.04
CA LYS A 23 -11.72 12.01 1.09
C LYS A 23 -10.36 12.54 1.57
N ALA A 24 -9.40 11.64 1.82
CA ALA A 24 -8.07 12.01 2.30
C ALA A 24 -7.31 12.86 1.26
N LEU A 25 -7.31 12.47 -0.01
CA LEU A 25 -6.68 13.24 -1.09
C LEU A 25 -7.34 14.61 -1.26
N THR A 26 -8.67 14.69 -1.22
CA THR A 26 -9.41 15.94 -1.33
C THR A 26 -9.10 16.86 -0.15
N ALA A 27 -9.05 16.33 1.07
CA ALA A 27 -8.68 17.09 2.27
C ALA A 27 -7.25 17.62 2.21
N ALA A 28 -6.34 16.90 1.52
CA ALA A 28 -4.97 17.34 1.25
C ALA A 28 -4.85 18.33 0.07
N GLY A 29 -5.96 18.81 -0.50
CA GLY A 29 -5.98 19.76 -1.62
C GLY A 29 -5.62 19.15 -2.97
N MET A 30 -5.70 17.83 -3.11
CA MET A 30 -5.43 17.10 -4.35
C MET A 30 -6.74 16.71 -5.05
N GLU A 31 -6.67 16.51 -6.37
CA GLU A 31 -7.79 15.99 -7.17
C GLU A 31 -7.64 14.47 -7.36
N PRO A 32 -8.50 13.63 -6.75
CA PRO A 32 -8.50 12.19 -6.99
C PRO A 32 -9.10 11.87 -8.37
N VAL A 33 -8.34 11.14 -9.20
CA VAL A 33 -8.77 10.65 -10.50
C VAL A 33 -9.04 9.15 -10.39
N VAL A 34 -10.28 8.77 -10.17
CA VAL A 34 -10.70 7.38 -9.98
C VAL A 34 -11.20 6.80 -11.28
N SER A 35 -10.61 5.71 -11.77
CA SER A 35 -11.00 5.06 -13.02
C SER A 35 -10.73 3.55 -13.00
N ASN A 36 -11.58 2.78 -13.66
CA ASN A 36 -11.39 1.35 -13.93
C ASN A 36 -10.61 1.09 -15.24
N THR A 37 -10.14 2.15 -15.90
CA THR A 37 -9.24 2.07 -17.06
C THR A 37 -7.95 2.84 -16.76
N LEU A 38 -6.86 2.47 -17.46
CA LEU A 38 -5.54 3.06 -17.21
C LEU A 38 -5.30 4.37 -17.95
N ALA A 39 -6.15 4.72 -18.92
CA ALA A 39 -5.97 5.89 -19.78
C ALA A 39 -5.87 7.21 -19.01
N PRO A 40 -6.75 7.52 -18.02
CA PRO A 40 -6.70 8.77 -17.28
C PRO A 40 -5.42 8.97 -16.46
N ALA A 41 -4.70 7.89 -16.12
CA ALA A 41 -3.45 7.96 -15.37
C ALA A 41 -2.36 8.80 -16.07
N ALA A 42 -2.44 8.95 -17.40
CA ALA A 42 -1.46 9.75 -18.16
C ALA A 42 -1.36 11.19 -17.68
N GLY A 43 -2.51 11.81 -17.33
CA GLY A 43 -2.62 13.18 -16.88
C GLY A 43 -2.40 13.39 -15.37
N CYS A 44 -2.04 12.34 -14.62
CA CYS A 44 -1.87 12.43 -13.17
C CYS A 44 -0.42 12.66 -12.77
N ALA A 45 -0.24 13.42 -11.69
CA ALA A 45 1.06 13.75 -11.13
C ALA A 45 1.62 12.64 -10.21
N GLY A 46 0.73 11.83 -9.61
CA GLY A 46 1.09 10.73 -8.72
C GLY A 46 0.08 9.58 -8.77
N LEU A 47 0.44 8.47 -8.14
CA LEU A 47 -0.35 7.25 -8.02
C LEU A 47 -0.57 6.93 -6.54
N LEU A 48 -1.81 6.58 -6.17
CA LEU A 48 -2.11 5.95 -4.90
C LEU A 48 -2.57 4.51 -5.17
N LEU A 49 -1.87 3.55 -4.59
CA LEU A 49 -2.21 2.13 -4.57
C LEU A 49 -2.92 1.83 -3.24
N PRO A 50 -4.23 1.57 -3.25
CA PRO A 50 -5.00 1.40 -2.03
C PRO A 50 -4.85 0.00 -1.42
N GLY A 51 -5.33 -0.16 -0.20
CA GLY A 51 -5.48 -1.46 0.46
C GLY A 51 -6.52 -2.36 -0.21
N GLY A 52 -6.75 -3.52 0.37
CA GLY A 52 -7.74 -4.48 -0.11
C GLY A 52 -7.32 -5.92 0.10
N TYR A 53 -7.96 -6.85 -0.62
CA TYR A 53 -7.69 -8.28 -0.57
C TYR A 53 -6.28 -8.63 -1.04
N ASP A 54 -5.88 -9.89 -0.80
CA ASP A 54 -4.52 -10.37 -1.03
C ASP A 54 -4.15 -10.40 -2.51
N SER A 55 -2.87 -10.18 -2.80
CA SER A 55 -2.33 -10.38 -4.14
C SER A 55 -1.99 -11.86 -4.40
N ASP A 56 -1.94 -12.25 -5.67
CA ASP A 56 -1.58 -13.61 -6.06
C ASP A 56 -0.12 -13.92 -5.69
N PRO A 57 0.14 -14.92 -4.83
CA PRO A 57 1.48 -15.27 -4.39
C PRO A 57 2.40 -15.75 -5.53
N ALA A 58 1.85 -16.23 -6.64
CA ALA A 58 2.64 -16.54 -7.83
C ALA A 58 3.42 -15.32 -8.37
N LEU A 59 2.95 -14.08 -8.09
CA LEU A 59 3.61 -12.85 -8.52
C LEU A 59 4.95 -12.59 -7.79
N TYR A 60 5.14 -13.22 -6.63
CA TYR A 60 6.38 -13.15 -5.85
C TYR A 60 7.00 -14.54 -5.61
N GLY A 61 6.68 -15.48 -6.51
CA GLY A 61 7.36 -16.79 -6.57
C GLY A 61 7.00 -17.78 -5.47
N GLN A 62 5.86 -17.59 -4.81
CA GLN A 62 5.39 -18.49 -3.75
C GLN A 62 4.15 -19.28 -4.17
N GLU A 63 3.96 -20.45 -3.58
CA GLU A 63 2.68 -21.15 -3.61
C GLU A 63 1.67 -20.47 -2.68
N ASN A 64 0.38 -20.59 -3.00
CA ASN A 64 -0.67 -20.07 -2.12
C ASN A 64 -0.86 -20.97 -0.91
N VAL A 65 -0.51 -20.48 0.28
CA VAL A 65 -0.72 -21.16 1.56
C VAL A 65 -1.78 -20.46 2.44
N ALA A 66 -2.03 -19.17 2.20
CA ALA A 66 -2.95 -18.40 3.05
C ALA A 66 -3.65 -17.22 2.36
N CYS A 67 -3.28 -16.87 1.12
CA CYS A 67 -3.88 -15.75 0.40
C CYS A 67 -5.35 -16.01 0.05
N ARG A 68 -6.18 -14.96 0.21
CA ARG A 68 -7.64 -15.02 0.06
C ARG A 68 -8.14 -13.94 -0.89
N ASN A 69 -9.27 -14.24 -1.57
CA ASN A 69 -9.97 -13.27 -2.41
C ASN A 69 -9.06 -12.61 -3.47
N ILE A 70 -8.19 -13.39 -4.09
CA ILE A 70 -7.22 -12.92 -5.09
C ILE A 70 -7.94 -12.37 -6.32
N ASP A 71 -7.57 -11.17 -6.75
CA ASP A 71 -8.02 -10.52 -7.98
C ASP A 71 -6.83 -10.26 -8.90
N ARG A 72 -6.55 -11.20 -9.79
CA ARG A 72 -5.42 -11.12 -10.73
C ARG A 72 -5.53 -9.96 -11.71
N ASP A 73 -6.74 -9.62 -12.15
CA ASP A 73 -6.95 -8.49 -13.06
C ASP A 73 -6.54 -7.17 -12.39
N ARG A 74 -6.89 -7.01 -11.11
CA ARG A 74 -6.45 -5.89 -10.30
C ARG A 74 -4.93 -5.88 -10.12
N ASP A 75 -4.33 -7.02 -9.76
CA ASP A 75 -2.88 -7.14 -9.57
C ASP A 75 -2.13 -6.70 -10.83
N GLU A 76 -2.50 -7.22 -12.00
CA GLU A 76 -1.87 -6.89 -13.28
C GLU A 76 -1.97 -5.40 -13.62
N LYS A 77 -3.15 -4.80 -13.42
CA LYS A 77 -3.38 -3.38 -13.70
C LYS A 77 -2.61 -2.45 -12.74
N GLU A 78 -2.61 -2.77 -11.45
CA GLU A 78 -1.86 -1.98 -10.46
C GLU A 78 -0.34 -2.13 -10.65
N LEU A 79 0.17 -3.31 -11.02
CA LEU A 79 1.58 -3.51 -11.41
C LEU A 79 1.94 -2.70 -12.68
N ALA A 80 1.07 -2.68 -13.67
CA ALA A 80 1.29 -1.87 -14.88
C ALA A 80 1.33 -0.37 -14.57
N LEU A 81 0.44 0.10 -13.69
CA LEU A 81 0.44 1.47 -13.19
C LEU A 81 1.71 1.80 -12.42
N LEU A 82 2.12 0.95 -11.48
CA LEU A 82 3.34 1.13 -10.71
C LEU A 82 4.56 1.28 -11.64
N ARG A 83 4.75 0.36 -12.57
CA ARG A 83 5.84 0.43 -13.56
C ARG A 83 5.83 1.73 -14.36
N ARG A 84 4.65 2.17 -14.78
CA ARG A 84 4.47 3.42 -15.54
C ARG A 84 4.86 4.65 -14.73
N PHE A 85 4.39 4.75 -13.47
CA PHE A 85 4.68 5.90 -12.62
C PHE A 85 6.14 5.94 -12.19
N CYS A 86 6.71 4.80 -11.79
CA CYS A 86 8.13 4.68 -11.48
C CYS A 86 9.02 5.01 -12.69
N GLY A 87 8.72 4.47 -13.88
CA GLY A 87 9.44 4.79 -15.12
C GLY A 87 9.36 6.26 -15.50
N ALA A 88 8.27 6.95 -15.14
CA ALA A 88 8.11 8.39 -15.32
C ALA A 88 8.67 9.22 -14.14
N ARG A 89 9.26 8.59 -13.14
CA ARG A 89 9.75 9.23 -11.90
C ARG A 89 8.68 10.04 -11.18
N LYS A 90 7.45 9.58 -11.21
CA LYS A 90 6.32 10.18 -10.49
C LYS A 90 6.14 9.50 -9.14
N PRO A 91 5.71 10.25 -8.11
CA PRO A 91 5.51 9.69 -6.78
C PRO A 91 4.42 8.61 -6.77
N VAL A 92 4.66 7.58 -5.96
CA VAL A 92 3.69 6.52 -5.68
C VAL A 92 3.57 6.36 -4.17
N LEU A 93 2.34 6.28 -3.68
CA LEU A 93 2.02 5.92 -2.31
C LEU A 93 1.26 4.59 -2.31
N GLY A 94 1.80 3.58 -1.63
CA GLY A 94 1.13 2.30 -1.38
C GLY A 94 0.63 2.21 0.06
N ILE A 95 -0.64 1.83 0.26
CA ILE A 95 -1.24 1.66 1.58
C ILE A 95 -1.66 0.21 1.75
N CYS A 96 -1.23 -0.44 2.86
CA CYS A 96 -1.51 -1.85 3.18
C CYS A 96 -1.13 -2.75 1.99
N ARG A 97 -2.10 -3.38 1.31
CA ARG A 97 -1.85 -4.17 0.09
C ARG A 97 -1.03 -3.40 -0.96
N GLY A 98 -1.25 -2.09 -1.12
CA GLY A 98 -0.46 -1.27 -2.05
C GLY A 98 1.02 -1.21 -1.69
N CYS A 99 1.36 -1.15 -0.41
CA CYS A 99 2.75 -1.26 0.08
C CYS A 99 3.33 -2.66 -0.22
N GLN A 100 2.56 -3.71 0.02
CA GLN A 100 2.94 -5.10 -0.28
C GLN A 100 3.19 -5.30 -1.78
N LEU A 101 2.31 -4.76 -2.63
CA LEU A 101 2.46 -4.81 -4.09
C LEU A 101 3.75 -4.10 -4.54
N MET A 102 4.06 -2.93 -3.99
CA MET A 102 5.32 -2.24 -4.27
C MET A 102 6.53 -3.09 -3.89
N ASN A 103 6.48 -3.77 -2.75
CA ASN A 103 7.56 -4.62 -2.29
C ASN A 103 7.85 -5.77 -3.27
N PHE A 104 6.85 -6.58 -3.60
CA PHE A 104 7.11 -7.71 -4.49
C PHE A 104 7.32 -7.28 -5.95
N ALA A 105 6.79 -6.15 -6.39
CA ALA A 105 7.09 -5.61 -7.72
C ALA A 105 8.56 -5.21 -7.90
N LEU A 106 9.28 -4.99 -6.81
CA LEU A 106 10.71 -4.71 -6.75
C LEU A 106 11.55 -5.94 -6.36
N GLY A 107 10.96 -7.14 -6.44
CA GLY A 107 11.66 -8.40 -6.21
C GLY A 107 11.69 -8.87 -4.75
N GLY A 108 10.95 -8.23 -3.87
CA GLY A 108 10.71 -8.72 -2.51
C GLY A 108 9.63 -9.81 -2.47
N ASP A 109 9.30 -10.27 -1.27
CA ASP A 109 8.23 -11.25 -1.03
C ASP A 109 7.31 -10.84 0.15
N LEU A 110 6.32 -11.68 0.44
CA LEU A 110 5.38 -11.45 1.53
C LEU A 110 5.34 -12.64 2.49
N ILE A 111 5.08 -12.35 3.76
CA ILE A 111 4.58 -13.31 4.73
C ILE A 111 3.08 -13.39 4.51
N GLN A 112 2.59 -14.54 3.99
CA GLN A 112 1.19 -14.71 3.61
C GLN A 112 0.21 -14.79 4.79
N ASP A 113 0.69 -15.20 5.97
CA ASP A 113 -0.10 -15.21 7.22
C ASP A 113 0.84 -15.00 8.39
N LEU A 114 0.70 -13.87 9.06
CA LEU A 114 1.53 -13.53 10.21
C LEU A 114 1.24 -14.47 11.38
N PRO A 115 2.27 -15.03 12.04
CA PRO A 115 2.09 -15.77 13.29
C PRO A 115 1.43 -14.95 14.40
N THR A 116 1.58 -13.61 14.33
CA THR A 116 1.06 -12.64 15.30
C THR A 116 -0.11 -11.83 14.75
N LYS A 117 -0.82 -12.35 13.74
CA LYS A 117 -1.90 -11.62 13.03
C LYS A 117 -2.99 -11.06 13.94
N GLU A 118 -3.25 -11.69 15.08
CA GLU A 118 -4.22 -11.19 16.06
C GLU A 118 -3.84 -9.82 16.67
N ARG A 119 -2.59 -9.38 16.49
CA ARG A 119 -2.12 -8.04 16.86
C ARG A 119 -2.36 -7.00 15.76
N HIS A 120 -2.65 -7.45 14.54
CA HIS A 120 -2.79 -6.62 13.34
C HIS A 120 -4.20 -6.60 12.77
N VAL A 121 -5.01 -7.61 13.07
CA VAL A 121 -6.43 -7.69 12.70
C VAL A 121 -7.17 -8.54 13.72
N ASP A 122 -8.42 -8.19 14.07
CA ASP A 122 -9.22 -9.05 14.94
C ASP A 122 -9.86 -10.22 14.19
N LEU A 123 -10.46 -11.16 14.95
CA LEU A 123 -11.11 -12.35 14.38
C LEU A 123 -12.32 -12.02 13.48
N GLU A 124 -12.89 -10.82 13.63
CA GLU A 124 -13.98 -10.31 12.80
C GLU A 124 -13.49 -9.40 11.67
N ASN A 125 -12.16 -9.38 11.40
CA ASN A 125 -11.48 -8.52 10.43
C ASN A 125 -11.78 -7.02 10.63
N ARG A 126 -11.93 -6.60 11.88
CA ARG A 126 -12.01 -5.17 12.23
C ARG A 126 -10.63 -4.60 12.40
N ASP A 127 -10.53 -3.27 12.29
CA ASP A 127 -9.29 -2.55 12.55
C ASP A 127 -8.84 -2.74 14.01
N GLN A 128 -7.56 -3.04 14.17
CA GLN A 128 -6.86 -3.02 15.45
C GLN A 128 -6.11 -1.70 15.62
N LEU A 129 -5.76 -1.36 16.85
CA LEU A 129 -4.84 -0.27 17.14
C LEU A 129 -3.56 -0.83 17.72
N HIS A 130 -2.43 -0.48 17.14
CA HIS A 130 -1.12 -0.82 17.70
C HIS A 130 -0.12 0.32 17.55
N GLU A 131 0.92 0.28 18.37
CA GLU A 131 2.04 1.21 18.29
C GLU A 131 2.95 0.84 17.13
N ILE A 132 3.52 1.85 16.46
CA ILE A 132 4.65 1.69 15.55
C ILE A 132 5.85 2.50 16.04
N VAL A 133 7.05 2.02 15.72
CA VAL A 133 8.31 2.75 15.92
C VAL A 133 8.87 3.10 14.55
N ALA A 134 8.98 4.39 14.27
CA ALA A 134 9.58 4.92 13.05
C ALA A 134 11.06 5.27 13.26
N ALA A 135 11.88 5.00 12.25
CA ALA A 135 13.28 5.41 12.26
C ALA A 135 13.39 6.95 12.31
N PRO A 136 14.28 7.51 13.15
CA PRO A 136 14.29 8.95 13.46
C PRO A 136 14.53 9.87 12.26
N ASP A 137 15.32 9.42 11.28
CA ASP A 137 15.70 10.23 10.10
C ASP A 137 14.75 10.03 8.91
N THR A 138 13.45 9.80 9.18
CA THR A 138 12.45 9.54 8.15
C THR A 138 11.35 10.60 8.15
N PHE A 139 10.68 10.74 6.98
CA PHE A 139 9.53 11.63 6.89
C PHE A 139 8.39 11.22 7.83
N LEU A 140 8.24 9.91 8.13
CA LEU A 140 7.25 9.44 9.08
C LEU A 140 7.53 9.95 10.49
N ALA A 141 8.79 9.87 10.94
CA ALA A 141 9.18 10.40 12.23
C ALA A 141 9.04 11.92 12.30
N ALA A 142 9.27 12.63 11.17
CA ALA A 142 9.06 14.07 11.09
C ALA A 142 7.57 14.48 11.17
N LEU A 143 6.66 13.63 10.64
CA LEU A 143 5.21 13.90 10.64
C LEU A 143 4.52 13.45 11.94
N TYR A 144 4.89 12.30 12.48
CA TYR A 144 4.14 11.63 13.56
C TYR A 144 4.97 11.41 14.84
N GLY A 145 6.26 11.74 14.82
CA GLY A 145 7.22 11.37 15.87
C GLY A 145 7.76 9.94 15.65
N CYS A 146 8.75 9.57 16.49
CA CYS A 146 9.34 8.22 16.39
C CYS A 146 8.42 7.11 16.95
N ARG A 147 7.30 7.46 17.57
CA ARG A 147 6.27 6.53 18.04
C ARG A 147 4.90 7.08 17.72
N ALA A 148 4.06 6.25 17.15
CA ALA A 148 2.68 6.60 16.84
C ALA A 148 1.78 5.38 17.03
N VAL A 149 0.50 5.61 17.35
CA VAL A 149 -0.54 4.58 17.32
C VAL A 149 -1.26 4.67 15.99
N VAL A 150 -1.37 3.55 15.31
CA VAL A 150 -2.00 3.44 13.98
C VAL A 150 -3.09 2.40 13.98
N THR A 151 -4.02 2.51 13.03
CA THR A 151 -4.96 1.44 12.71
C THR A 151 -4.29 0.38 11.84
N SER A 152 -4.60 -0.87 12.12
CA SER A 152 -4.09 -2.05 11.41
C SER A 152 -5.23 -3.01 11.09
N ALA A 153 -5.25 -3.52 9.85
CA ALA A 153 -6.27 -4.45 9.37
C ALA A 153 -5.64 -5.40 8.33
N HIS A 154 -4.56 -6.10 8.71
CA HIS A 154 -3.87 -7.01 7.80
C HIS A 154 -3.39 -8.28 8.50
N HIS A 155 -3.40 -9.40 7.78
CA HIS A 155 -2.82 -10.67 8.21
C HIS A 155 -1.54 -11.00 7.45
N GLN A 156 -1.23 -10.24 6.40
CA GLN A 156 -0.01 -10.37 5.60
C GLN A 156 0.95 -9.23 5.89
N ALA A 157 2.24 -9.46 5.68
CA ALA A 157 3.26 -8.43 5.83
C ALA A 157 4.35 -8.52 4.76
N VAL A 158 5.16 -7.47 4.66
CA VAL A 158 6.40 -7.48 3.91
C VAL A 158 7.34 -8.51 4.53
N GLY A 159 7.84 -9.44 3.72
CA GLY A 159 8.87 -10.41 4.06
C GLY A 159 10.26 -9.87 3.71
N CYS A 160 10.91 -10.46 2.70
CA CYS A 160 12.14 -9.90 2.15
C CYS A 160 11.84 -8.58 1.43
N LEU A 161 12.66 -7.56 1.67
CA LEU A 161 12.52 -6.26 1.02
C LEU A 161 12.91 -6.35 -0.46
N GLY A 162 12.13 -5.68 -1.30
CA GLY A 162 12.46 -5.46 -2.72
C GLY A 162 13.67 -4.56 -2.89
N GLU A 163 14.27 -4.60 -4.10
CA GLU A 163 15.46 -3.83 -4.44
C GLU A 163 15.22 -2.32 -4.26
N GLY A 164 16.15 -1.65 -3.57
CA GLY A 164 16.09 -0.22 -3.28
C GLY A 164 15.14 0.16 -2.14
N LEU A 165 14.32 -0.77 -1.62
CA LEU A 165 13.46 -0.49 -0.48
C LEU A 165 14.21 -0.56 0.85
N ARG A 166 13.84 0.32 1.76
CA ARG A 166 14.31 0.36 3.15
C ARG A 166 13.10 0.40 4.09
N ALA A 167 13.07 -0.50 5.07
CA ALA A 167 12.10 -0.43 6.14
C ALA A 167 12.36 0.80 7.02
N VAL A 168 11.29 1.52 7.37
CA VAL A 168 11.37 2.79 8.12
C VAL A 168 10.42 2.85 9.31
N ALA A 169 9.52 1.88 9.46
CA ALA A 169 8.73 1.71 10.68
C ALA A 169 8.40 0.23 10.91
N TRP A 170 8.26 -0.12 12.19
CA TRP A 170 7.99 -1.48 12.65
C TRP A 170 6.95 -1.47 13.77
N ALA A 171 6.13 -2.51 13.82
CA ALA A 171 5.33 -2.86 14.98
C ALA A 171 6.21 -3.49 16.09
N PRO A 172 5.71 -3.58 17.33
CA PRO A 172 6.48 -4.13 18.46
C PRO A 172 6.92 -5.59 18.30
N ASP A 173 6.26 -6.35 17.45
CA ASP A 173 6.60 -7.75 17.12
C ASP A 173 7.59 -7.87 15.95
N GLY A 174 8.09 -6.73 15.44
CA GLY A 174 9.09 -6.67 14.38
C GLY A 174 8.50 -6.67 12.96
N VAL A 175 7.18 -6.69 12.81
CA VAL A 175 6.51 -6.58 11.51
C VAL A 175 6.82 -5.23 10.88
N VAL A 176 7.22 -5.24 9.60
CA VAL A 176 7.49 -4.02 8.83
C VAL A 176 6.18 -3.33 8.47
N GLU A 177 6.01 -2.10 8.95
CA GLU A 177 4.80 -1.29 8.76
C GLU A 177 4.96 -0.19 7.72
N ALA A 178 6.19 0.23 7.44
CA ALA A 178 6.45 1.19 6.38
C ALA A 178 7.81 0.95 5.70
N VAL A 179 7.82 1.19 4.40
CA VAL A 179 9.01 1.16 3.56
C VAL A 179 9.13 2.44 2.73
N VAL A 180 10.35 2.80 2.35
CA VAL A 180 10.66 3.88 1.41
C VAL A 180 11.65 3.38 0.36
N HIS A 181 11.55 3.96 -0.83
CA HIS A 181 12.47 3.71 -1.95
C HIS A 181 13.38 4.89 -2.14
#